data_0b4971f5511c18e72cc8bd0cfbeb09e0
#
_entry.id   0b4971f5511c18e72cc8bd0cfbeb09e0
#
_cell.length_a   1.000
_cell.length_b   1.000
_cell.length_c   1.000
_cell.angle_alpha   90.00
_cell.angle_beta   90.00
_cell.angle_gamma   90.00
#
_symmetry.space_group_name_H-M   'P 1'
#
loop_
_entity.id
_entity.type
_entity.pdbx_description
1 polymer ?
#
loop_
_entity_poly.entity_id
_entity_poly.type
_entity_poly.pdbx_seq_one_letter_code
_entity_poly.pdbx_strand_id
1 'polypeptide(L)'
;KYIFETKDLIIGYDEPLSRPLNLVMERGQKIVLAGANGIGKTTLLKSILGLTPALSGTVELGDYLSIGYFEQEMAPGNTTTCLQEIWTEFPAYTQYQVRSALAKCGLTTKHIESQVRVLSGGEQAKVRLCKLINRDTNVLLLDEPTNHLDVDAKDALKSALKEYKGSI
;
A
#
# COMPACT_ATOMS: atom_id res chain seq x y z
N LYS A 1 -14.88 -10.31 -13.15
CA LYS A 1 -15.79 -9.18 -13.14
C LYS A 1 -15.07 -7.91 -12.65
N TYR A 2 -15.72 -7.06 -11.84
CA TYR A 2 -15.11 -5.80 -11.39
C TYR A 2 -14.37 -5.94 -10.05
N ILE A 3 -13.45 -5.01 -9.79
CA ILE A 3 -12.79 -4.83 -8.49
C ILE A 3 -13.67 -3.97 -7.59
N PHE A 4 -14.09 -2.81 -8.10
CA PHE A 4 -15.05 -1.95 -7.44
C PHE A 4 -15.91 -1.22 -8.47
N GLU A 5 -17.10 -0.80 -8.03
CA GLU A 5 -18.00 0.07 -8.77
C GLU A 5 -18.54 1.13 -7.84
N THR A 6 -18.50 2.38 -8.27
CA THR A 6 -19.09 3.49 -7.51
C THR A 6 -20.33 4.02 -8.24
N LYS A 7 -21.35 4.40 -7.48
CA LYS A 7 -22.56 5.02 -8.00
C LYS A 7 -22.82 6.32 -7.26
N ASP A 8 -22.76 7.42 -8.00
CA ASP A 8 -22.98 8.78 -7.49
C ASP A 8 -22.17 9.06 -6.22
N LEU A 9 -20.95 8.54 -6.15
CA LEU A 9 -20.08 8.65 -5.00
C LEU A 9 -19.58 10.08 -4.85
N ILE A 10 -19.85 10.69 -3.72
CA ILE A 10 -19.27 11.97 -3.31
C ILE A 10 -18.38 11.74 -2.12
N ILE A 11 -17.09 12.04 -2.29
CA ILE A 11 -16.10 11.92 -1.25
C ILE A 11 -15.89 13.25 -0.53
N GLY A 12 -15.45 13.18 0.71
CA GLY A 12 -15.14 14.33 1.53
C GLY A 12 -15.31 14.03 3.00
N TYR A 13 -15.13 15.05 3.83
CA TYR A 13 -15.33 14.98 5.27
C TYR A 13 -16.50 15.89 5.65
N ASP A 14 -16.25 17.17 5.91
CA ASP A 14 -17.30 18.15 6.22
C ASP A 14 -17.90 18.74 4.95
N GLU A 15 -17.08 18.85 3.90
CA GLU A 15 -17.48 19.39 2.61
C GLU A 15 -17.15 18.41 1.47
N PRO A 16 -17.93 18.44 0.38
CA PRO A 16 -17.63 17.61 -0.80
C PRO A 16 -16.27 17.97 -1.42
N LEU A 17 -15.47 16.95 -1.69
CA LEU A 17 -14.20 17.06 -2.42
C LEU A 17 -14.34 16.64 -3.89
N SER A 18 -15.47 16.07 -4.25
CA SER A 18 -15.71 15.61 -5.62
C SER A 18 -17.13 15.91 -6.07
N ARG A 19 -17.32 15.86 -7.38
CA ARG A 19 -18.65 15.68 -7.99
C ARG A 19 -19.07 14.21 -7.82
N PRO A 20 -20.35 13.86 -8.13
CA PRO A 20 -20.73 12.45 -8.14
C PRO A 20 -19.85 11.62 -9.07
N LEU A 21 -19.28 10.54 -8.53
CA LEU A 21 -18.34 9.69 -9.24
C LEU A 21 -19.01 8.36 -9.59
N ASN A 22 -18.95 8.00 -10.87
CA ASN A 22 -19.44 6.74 -11.40
C ASN A 22 -18.27 6.02 -12.05
N LEU A 23 -17.55 5.22 -11.26
CA LEU A 23 -16.32 4.57 -11.65
C LEU A 23 -16.47 3.05 -11.58
N VAL A 24 -15.85 2.38 -12.53
CA VAL A 24 -15.75 0.92 -12.53
C VAL A 24 -14.29 0.54 -12.78
N MET A 25 -13.75 -0.32 -11.94
CA MET A 25 -12.44 -0.91 -12.16
C MET A 25 -12.60 -2.41 -12.39
N GLU A 26 -12.16 -2.87 -13.54
CA GLU A 26 -12.19 -4.29 -13.89
C GLU A 26 -10.95 -5.02 -13.39
N ARG A 27 -11.05 -6.32 -13.22
CA ARG A 27 -9.93 -7.15 -12.79
C ARG A 27 -8.81 -7.13 -13.84
N GLY A 28 -7.58 -7.01 -13.34
CA GLY A 28 -6.37 -6.94 -14.18
C GLY A 28 -6.01 -5.54 -14.64
N GLN A 29 -6.87 -4.55 -14.43
CA GLN A 29 -6.54 -3.16 -14.77
C GLN A 29 -5.49 -2.59 -13.83
N LYS A 30 -4.63 -1.75 -14.38
CA LYS A 30 -3.66 -0.94 -13.64
C LYS A 30 -3.98 0.53 -13.91
N ILE A 31 -4.46 1.21 -12.89
CA ILE A 31 -4.97 2.59 -12.99
C ILE A 31 -4.10 3.52 -12.16
N VAL A 32 -3.78 4.66 -12.72
CA VAL A 32 -3.08 5.74 -12.00
C VAL A 32 -4.05 6.89 -11.79
N LEU A 33 -4.15 7.32 -10.54
CA LEU A 33 -4.91 8.49 -10.16
C LEU A 33 -3.95 9.68 -10.05
N ALA A 34 -4.03 10.56 -11.03
CA ALA A 34 -3.13 11.72 -11.13
C ALA A 34 -3.82 13.00 -10.70
N GLY A 35 -3.05 13.93 -10.18
CA GLY A 35 -3.52 15.24 -9.77
C GLY A 35 -2.63 15.86 -8.71
N ALA A 36 -2.90 17.14 -8.41
CA ALA A 36 -2.18 17.87 -7.37
C ALA A 36 -2.48 17.31 -5.98
N ASN A 37 -1.58 17.57 -5.02
CA ASN A 37 -1.80 17.21 -3.63
C ASN A 37 -3.02 17.98 -3.08
N GLY A 38 -3.79 17.31 -2.22
CA GLY A 38 -4.94 17.93 -1.56
C GLY A 38 -6.24 17.94 -2.36
N ILE A 39 -6.29 17.32 -3.53
CA ILE A 39 -7.52 17.24 -4.34
C ILE A 39 -8.42 16.06 -4.01
N GLY A 40 -8.07 15.26 -3.01
CA GLY A 40 -8.89 14.15 -2.54
C GLY A 40 -8.49 12.77 -3.04
N LYS A 41 -7.30 12.57 -3.59
CA LYS A 41 -6.82 11.25 -4.06
C LYS A 41 -6.79 10.22 -2.92
N THR A 42 -6.16 10.56 -1.81
CA THR A 42 -6.09 9.72 -0.62
C THR A 42 -7.49 9.44 -0.06
N THR A 43 -8.35 10.46 -0.03
CA THR A 43 -9.74 10.33 0.43
C THR A 43 -10.51 9.37 -0.44
N LEU A 44 -10.34 9.41 -1.77
CA LEU A 44 -10.98 8.47 -2.69
C LEU A 44 -10.54 7.03 -2.41
N LEU A 45 -9.23 6.78 -2.27
CA LEU A 45 -8.71 5.45 -1.96
C LEU A 45 -9.25 4.93 -0.63
N LYS A 46 -9.27 5.75 0.40
CA LYS A 46 -9.82 5.39 1.71
C LYS A 46 -11.33 5.14 1.66
N SER A 47 -12.06 5.90 0.86
CA SER A 47 -13.50 5.69 0.69
C SER A 47 -13.80 4.37 -0.02
N ILE A 48 -13.01 4.00 -1.02
CA ILE A 48 -13.13 2.70 -1.71
C ILE A 48 -12.85 1.56 -0.74
N LEU A 49 -11.85 1.71 0.14
CA LEU A 49 -11.51 0.71 1.15
C LEU A 49 -12.51 0.64 2.32
N GLY A 50 -13.40 1.60 2.45
CA GLY A 50 -14.32 1.70 3.58
C GLY A 50 -13.68 2.26 4.85
N LEU A 51 -12.47 2.81 4.78
CA LEU A 51 -11.78 3.43 5.91
C LEU A 51 -12.32 4.81 6.25
N THR A 52 -12.88 5.49 5.27
CA THR A 52 -13.52 6.79 5.42
C THR A 52 -14.90 6.71 4.79
N PRO A 53 -15.98 7.10 5.51
CA PRO A 53 -17.31 7.08 4.93
C PRO A 53 -17.46 8.10 3.81
N ALA A 54 -18.19 7.74 2.75
CA ALA A 54 -18.57 8.68 1.70
C ALA A 54 -19.62 9.66 2.24
N LEU A 55 -19.64 10.87 1.69
CA LEU A 55 -20.71 11.83 2.00
C LEU A 55 -22.04 11.39 1.41
N SER A 56 -22.01 10.83 0.21
CA SER A 56 -23.19 10.22 -0.42
C SER A 56 -22.76 9.23 -1.51
N GLY A 57 -23.73 8.49 -2.04
CA GLY A 57 -23.47 7.46 -3.03
C GLY A 57 -23.01 6.15 -2.42
N THR A 58 -22.63 5.21 -3.28
CA THR A 58 -22.26 3.85 -2.86
C THR A 58 -20.98 3.39 -3.52
N VAL A 59 -20.28 2.49 -2.81
CA VAL A 59 -19.14 1.74 -3.33
C VAL A 59 -19.46 0.26 -3.18
N GLU A 60 -19.42 -0.47 -4.27
CA GLU A 60 -19.53 -1.94 -4.26
C GLU A 60 -18.18 -2.55 -4.60
N LEU A 61 -17.70 -3.41 -3.72
CA LEU A 61 -16.48 -4.18 -3.95
C LEU A 61 -16.81 -5.52 -4.59
N GLY A 62 -15.94 -6.00 -5.46
CA GLY A 62 -16.06 -7.33 -6.04
C GLY A 62 -15.83 -8.44 -5.02
N ASP A 63 -16.04 -9.68 -5.45
CA ASP A 63 -15.87 -10.85 -4.60
C ASP A 63 -14.40 -11.31 -4.58
N TYR A 64 -14.02 -11.98 -3.47
CA TYR A 64 -12.70 -12.61 -3.32
C TYR A 64 -11.53 -11.65 -3.48
N LEU A 65 -11.66 -10.42 -2.98
CA LEU A 65 -10.58 -9.45 -3.00
C LEU A 65 -9.65 -9.64 -1.80
N SER A 66 -8.36 -9.70 -2.08
CA SER A 66 -7.30 -9.60 -1.09
C SER A 66 -6.51 -8.34 -1.39
N ILE A 67 -6.78 -7.28 -0.65
CA ILE A 67 -6.29 -5.94 -0.94
C ILE A 67 -5.06 -5.65 -0.09
N GLY A 68 -3.94 -5.29 -0.75
CA GLY A 68 -2.77 -4.71 -0.11
C GLY A 68 -2.85 -3.19 -0.20
N TYR A 69 -2.77 -2.52 0.93
CA TYR A 69 -2.74 -1.06 1.01
C TYR A 69 -1.39 -0.60 1.51
N PHE A 70 -0.72 0.24 0.73
CA PHE A 70 0.57 0.82 1.11
C PHE A 70 0.33 2.13 1.86
N GLU A 71 0.39 2.05 3.18
CA GLU A 71 0.27 3.21 4.05
C GLU A 71 1.60 3.96 4.15
N GLN A 72 1.52 5.26 4.41
CA GLN A 72 2.71 6.10 4.45
C GLN A 72 3.48 6.03 5.77
N GLU A 73 2.85 5.59 6.86
CA GLU A 73 3.49 5.59 8.17
C GLU A 73 3.28 4.29 8.94
N MET A 74 4.31 3.89 9.66
CA MET A 74 4.23 2.81 10.63
C MET A 74 3.83 3.37 12.00
N ALA A 75 3.27 2.51 12.85
CA ALA A 75 2.91 2.89 14.21
C ALA A 75 4.16 3.40 14.95
N PRO A 76 4.08 4.58 15.61
CA PRO A 76 5.19 5.10 16.37
C PRO A 76 5.51 4.20 17.57
N GLY A 77 6.78 4.15 17.96
CA GLY A 77 7.22 3.41 19.12
C GLY A 77 7.32 1.90 18.95
N ASN A 78 7.31 1.41 17.71
CA ASN A 78 7.52 -0.02 17.45
C ASN A 78 8.92 -0.46 17.88
N THR A 79 9.00 -1.32 18.91
CA THR A 79 10.24 -1.81 19.49
C THR A 79 10.75 -3.10 18.86
N THR A 80 10.00 -3.71 17.93
CA THR A 80 10.45 -4.91 17.24
C THR A 80 11.57 -4.58 16.25
N THR A 81 12.46 -5.53 16.00
CA THR A 81 13.44 -5.40 14.92
C THR A 81 12.77 -5.58 13.57
N CYS A 82 13.41 -5.09 12.51
CA CYS A 82 12.92 -5.31 11.15
C CYS A 82 12.75 -6.80 10.84
N LEU A 83 13.69 -7.60 11.27
CA LEU A 83 13.64 -9.06 11.11
C LEU A 83 12.37 -9.63 11.76
N GLN A 84 12.11 -9.28 13.01
CA GLN A 84 10.93 -9.72 13.75
C GLN A 84 9.62 -9.22 13.13
N GLU A 85 9.61 -7.98 12.68
CA GLU A 85 8.44 -7.34 12.07
C GLU A 85 7.97 -8.11 10.83
N ILE A 86 8.90 -8.52 9.97
CA ILE A 86 8.59 -9.31 8.80
C ILE A 86 8.33 -10.76 9.16
N TRP A 87 9.12 -11.35 10.03
CA TRP A 87 8.97 -12.77 10.37
C TRP A 87 7.66 -13.06 11.09
N THR A 88 7.19 -12.14 11.93
CA THR A 88 5.88 -12.27 12.60
C THR A 88 4.73 -12.31 11.59
N GLU A 89 4.81 -11.52 10.53
CA GLU A 89 3.78 -11.50 9.49
C GLU A 89 3.89 -12.70 8.54
N PHE A 90 5.11 -13.20 8.32
CA PHE A 90 5.39 -14.33 7.43
C PHE A 90 6.07 -15.48 8.19
N PRO A 91 5.37 -16.13 9.12
CA PRO A 91 5.97 -17.12 10.01
C PRO A 91 6.45 -18.39 9.29
N ALA A 92 5.96 -18.66 8.09
CA ALA A 92 6.40 -19.78 7.27
C ALA A 92 7.77 -19.55 6.60
N TYR A 93 8.25 -18.31 6.58
CA TYR A 93 9.55 -17.99 6.01
C TYR A 93 10.67 -18.47 6.93
N THR A 94 11.78 -18.91 6.32
CA THR A 94 13.02 -19.11 7.06
C THR A 94 13.67 -17.76 7.38
N GLN A 95 14.58 -17.74 8.35
CA GLN A 95 15.33 -16.52 8.65
C GLN A 95 16.08 -15.99 7.42
N TYR A 96 16.64 -16.86 6.62
CA TYR A 96 17.29 -16.49 5.36
C TYR A 96 16.31 -15.81 4.39
N GLN A 97 15.12 -16.35 4.24
CA GLN A 97 14.10 -15.76 3.35
C GLN A 97 13.68 -14.37 3.82
N VAL A 98 13.51 -14.17 5.12
CA VAL A 98 13.18 -12.87 5.69
C VAL A 98 14.31 -11.86 5.46
N ARG A 99 15.55 -12.23 5.73
CA ARG A 99 16.72 -11.38 5.49
C ARG A 99 16.88 -11.04 4.02
N SER A 100 16.69 -12.01 3.15
CA SER A 100 16.77 -11.81 1.69
C SER A 100 15.69 -10.85 1.19
N ALA A 101 14.47 -10.99 1.67
CA ALA A 101 13.37 -10.10 1.31
C ALA A 101 13.65 -8.64 1.71
N LEU A 102 14.14 -8.43 2.93
CA LEU A 102 14.51 -7.10 3.43
C LEU A 102 15.68 -6.50 2.64
N ALA A 103 16.70 -7.31 2.35
CA ALA A 103 17.85 -6.86 1.57
C ALA A 103 17.46 -6.44 0.14
N LYS A 104 16.55 -7.16 -0.49
CA LYS A 104 16.03 -6.79 -1.82
C LYS A 104 15.34 -5.43 -1.84
N CYS A 105 14.78 -5.01 -0.71
CA CYS A 105 14.16 -3.69 -0.57
C CYS A 105 15.18 -2.58 -0.25
N GLY A 106 16.46 -2.92 -0.15
CA GLY A 106 17.53 -1.94 0.07
C GLY A 106 17.95 -1.74 1.53
N LEU A 107 17.59 -2.66 2.43
CA LEU A 107 18.01 -2.60 3.83
C LEU A 107 19.32 -3.35 4.05
N THR A 108 20.24 -2.74 4.79
CA THR A 108 21.51 -3.36 5.16
C THR A 108 21.33 -4.33 6.33
N THR A 109 22.33 -5.17 6.59
CA THR A 109 22.31 -6.07 7.76
C THR A 109 22.09 -5.31 9.06
N LYS A 110 22.72 -4.15 9.21
CA LYS A 110 22.53 -3.29 10.39
C LYS A 110 21.07 -2.84 10.54
N HIS A 111 20.43 -2.43 9.45
CA HIS A 111 19.03 -2.04 9.47
C HIS A 111 18.11 -3.21 9.83
N ILE A 112 18.39 -4.37 9.26
CA ILE A 112 17.59 -5.59 9.48
C ILE A 112 17.58 -5.99 10.96
N GLU A 113 18.68 -5.81 11.65
CA GLU A 113 18.83 -6.13 13.07
C GLU A 113 18.43 -5.00 14.01
N SER A 114 18.15 -3.81 13.47
CA SER A 114 17.73 -2.64 14.24
C SER A 114 16.23 -2.66 14.53
N GLN A 115 15.85 -2.02 15.63
CA GLN A 115 14.43 -1.78 15.91
C GLN A 115 13.85 -0.83 14.87
N VAL A 116 12.61 -1.08 14.46
CA VAL A 116 11.93 -0.26 13.43
C VAL A 116 11.86 1.21 13.85
N ARG A 117 11.63 1.49 15.13
CA ARG A 117 11.49 2.85 15.65
C ARG A 117 12.73 3.73 15.47
N VAL A 118 13.93 3.12 15.37
CA VAL A 118 15.19 3.88 15.23
C VAL A 118 15.58 4.11 13.77
N LEU A 119 14.84 3.56 12.83
CA LEU A 119 15.08 3.75 11.42
C LEU A 119 14.61 5.13 10.96
N SER A 120 15.25 5.66 9.91
CA SER A 120 14.77 6.85 9.21
C SER A 120 13.41 6.59 8.56
N GLY A 121 12.70 7.66 8.17
CA GLY A 121 11.45 7.55 7.44
C GLY A 121 11.58 6.73 6.14
N GLY A 122 12.69 6.93 5.41
CA GLY A 122 12.96 6.17 4.18
C GLY A 122 13.21 4.69 4.44
N GLU A 123 13.94 4.35 5.50
CA GLU A 123 14.19 2.96 5.90
C GLU A 123 12.92 2.28 6.39
N GLN A 124 12.08 2.97 7.16
CA GLN A 124 10.78 2.45 7.56
C GLN A 124 9.87 2.21 6.33
N ALA A 125 9.92 3.08 5.33
CA ALA A 125 9.19 2.88 4.07
C ALA A 125 9.64 1.60 3.36
N LYS A 126 10.92 1.25 3.40
CA LYS A 126 11.44 0.00 2.85
C LYS A 126 10.89 -1.23 3.57
N VAL A 127 10.73 -1.16 4.89
CA VAL A 127 10.10 -2.25 5.67
C VAL A 127 8.64 -2.44 5.24
N ARG A 128 7.90 -1.36 5.10
CA ARG A 128 6.50 -1.41 4.60
C ARG A 128 6.42 -1.97 3.19
N LEU A 129 7.35 -1.56 2.32
CA LEU A 129 7.45 -2.08 0.97
C LEU A 129 7.70 -3.60 0.97
N CYS A 130 8.58 -4.07 1.83
CA CYS A 130 8.84 -5.50 1.99
C CYS A 130 7.57 -6.28 2.38
N LYS A 131 6.80 -5.76 3.32
CA LYS A 131 5.51 -6.36 3.68
C LYS A 131 4.56 -6.42 2.49
N LEU A 132 4.43 -5.32 1.77
CA LEU A 132 3.51 -5.22 0.63
C LEU A 132 3.85 -6.22 -0.47
N ILE A 133 5.12 -6.28 -0.86
CA ILE A 133 5.60 -7.13 -1.95
C ILE A 133 5.39 -8.62 -1.64
N ASN A 134 5.57 -9.02 -0.38
CA ASN A 134 5.52 -10.42 0.02
C ASN A 134 4.13 -10.92 0.43
N ARG A 135 3.15 -10.02 0.58
CA ARG A 135 1.76 -10.42 0.88
C ARG A 135 1.11 -11.06 -0.32
N ASP A 136 0.27 -12.05 -0.05
CA ASP A 136 -0.56 -12.67 -1.06
C ASP A 136 -1.81 -11.83 -1.29
N THR A 137 -1.76 -10.98 -2.29
CA THR A 137 -2.84 -10.05 -2.65
C THR A 137 -3.19 -10.16 -4.12
N ASN A 138 -4.40 -9.78 -4.47
CA ASN A 138 -4.83 -9.67 -5.87
C ASN A 138 -5.17 -8.23 -6.30
N VAL A 139 -5.16 -7.31 -5.36
CA VAL A 139 -5.34 -5.87 -5.60
C VAL A 139 -4.34 -5.10 -4.75
N LEU A 140 -3.64 -4.15 -5.35
CA LEU A 140 -2.79 -3.21 -4.64
C LEU A 140 -3.36 -1.80 -4.74
N LEU A 141 -3.49 -1.12 -3.61
CA LEU A 141 -3.80 0.29 -3.53
C LEU A 141 -2.58 1.03 -3.00
N LEU A 142 -1.99 1.85 -3.85
CA LEU A 142 -0.75 2.55 -3.56
C LEU A 142 -1.03 4.06 -3.49
N ASP A 143 -0.76 4.65 -2.33
CA ASP A 143 -0.90 6.09 -2.12
C ASP A 143 0.48 6.72 -2.02
N GLU A 144 0.88 7.44 -3.08
CA GLU A 144 2.19 8.07 -3.21
C GLU A 144 3.34 7.13 -2.79
N PRO A 145 3.44 5.93 -3.41
CA PRO A 145 4.32 4.88 -2.92
C PRO A 145 5.81 5.20 -3.04
N THR A 146 6.17 6.18 -3.85
CA THR A 146 7.57 6.58 -4.06
C THR A 146 8.08 7.59 -3.04
N ASN A 147 7.21 8.19 -2.23
CA ASN A 147 7.61 9.13 -1.19
C ASN A 147 8.55 8.46 -0.19
N HIS A 148 9.65 9.15 0.12
CA HIS A 148 10.68 8.71 1.05
C HIS A 148 11.46 7.47 0.61
N LEU A 149 11.26 6.97 -0.62
CA LEU A 149 12.07 5.89 -1.16
C LEU A 149 13.31 6.41 -1.87
N ASP A 150 14.44 5.77 -1.65
CA ASP A 150 15.65 5.98 -2.45
C ASP A 150 15.57 5.24 -3.80
N VAL A 151 16.62 5.35 -4.62
CA VAL A 151 16.67 4.74 -5.95
C VAL A 151 16.50 3.22 -5.87
N ASP A 152 17.20 2.57 -4.94
CA ASP A 152 17.15 1.11 -4.81
C ASP A 152 15.75 0.62 -4.42
N ALA A 153 15.09 1.31 -3.48
CA ALA A 153 13.74 0.96 -3.07
C ALA A 153 12.71 1.25 -4.18
N LYS A 154 12.89 2.35 -4.93
CA LYS A 154 12.04 2.64 -6.10
C LYS A 154 12.18 1.57 -7.17
N ASP A 155 13.39 1.09 -7.43
CA ASP A 155 13.64 0.03 -8.38
C ASP A 155 13.03 -1.30 -7.93
N ALA A 156 13.09 -1.62 -6.64
CA ALA A 156 12.44 -2.80 -6.07
C ALA A 156 10.93 -2.73 -6.23
N LEU A 157 10.32 -1.58 -5.94
CA LEU A 157 8.89 -1.36 -6.13
C LEU A 157 8.50 -1.50 -7.60
N LYS A 158 9.25 -0.86 -8.49
CA LYS A 158 9.00 -0.91 -9.94
C LYS A 158 9.04 -2.35 -10.46
N SER A 159 10.03 -3.13 -10.06
CA SER A 159 10.15 -4.53 -10.45
C SER A 159 8.98 -5.35 -9.93
N ALA A 160 8.59 -5.17 -8.68
CA ALA A 160 7.46 -5.86 -8.10
C ALA A 160 6.14 -5.53 -8.81
N LEU A 161 5.92 -4.26 -9.16
CA LEU A 161 4.71 -3.84 -9.88
C LEU A 161 4.65 -4.37 -11.31
N LYS A 162 5.80 -4.50 -11.98
CA LYS A 162 5.87 -5.08 -13.34
C LYS A 162 5.50 -6.55 -13.35
N GLU A 163 5.94 -7.30 -12.34
CA GLU A 163 5.67 -8.72 -12.22
C GLU A 163 4.30 -9.02 -11.59
N TYR A 164 3.67 -8.03 -10.99
CA TYR A 164 2.40 -8.20 -10.30
C TYR A 164 1.27 -8.48 -11.28
N LYS A 165 0.59 -9.60 -11.09
CA LYS A 165 -0.48 -10.06 -11.97
C LYS A 165 -1.88 -9.59 -11.58
N GLY A 166 -2.02 -8.99 -10.41
CA GLY A 166 -3.29 -8.46 -9.93
C GLY A 166 -3.59 -7.07 -10.47
N SER A 167 -4.60 -6.45 -9.90
CA SER A 167 -5.02 -5.09 -10.22
C SER A 167 -4.32 -4.07 -9.32
N ILE A 168 -3.99 -2.89 -9.85
CA ILE A 168 -3.31 -1.82 -9.12
C ILE A 168 -4.09 -0.51 -9.30
#